data_e19e5279ea8595309dc1f4ca8399030c
#
_entry.id   e19e5279ea8595309dc1f4ca8399030c
#
_cell.length_a   1.000
_cell.length_b   1.000
_cell.length_c   1.000
_cell.angle_alpha   90.00
_cell.angle_beta   90.00
_cell.angle_gamma   90.00
#
_symmetry.space_group_name_H-M   'P 1'
#
loop_
_entity.id
_entity.type
_entity.pdbx_description
1 polymer ?
#
loop_
_entity_poly.entity_id
_entity_poly.type
_entity_poly.pdbx_seq_one_letter_code
_entity_poly.pdbx_strand_id
1 'polypeptide(L)'
;LLVGVSYAKALATAAGKPVIGVHHMEGHLFATVLEHPDATPPFTALLVSGGHTLLLDVEAWGSYRLLGRTRDDAAGEAFDKAAKLLGLPYPGGRHLEALARSGDPKRHRFTKPMLNAGQKPGDADYYDVSFSGLKTAVRRAVQDAG
;
A
#
# COMPACT_ATOMS: atom_id res chain seq x y z
N LEU A 1 9.67 10.26 -8.06
CA LEU A 1 10.61 9.27 -8.62
C LEU A 1 11.40 9.87 -9.80
N LEU A 2 10.72 10.42 -10.82
CA LEU A 2 11.36 10.97 -12.02
C LEU A 2 12.44 12.04 -11.71
N VAL A 3 12.17 12.97 -10.81
CA VAL A 3 13.11 14.00 -10.40
C VAL A 3 14.39 13.39 -9.83
N GLY A 4 14.27 12.43 -8.91
CA GLY A 4 15.41 11.74 -8.30
C GLY A 4 16.25 10.96 -9.33
N VAL A 5 15.59 10.25 -10.24
CA VAL A 5 16.25 9.50 -11.31
C VAL A 5 17.01 10.45 -12.26
N SER A 6 16.38 11.56 -12.68
CA SER A 6 17.00 12.54 -13.56
C SER A 6 18.21 13.20 -12.89
N TYR A 7 18.08 13.58 -11.62
CA TYR A 7 19.18 14.17 -10.86
C TYR A 7 20.36 13.21 -10.70
N ALA A 8 20.08 11.95 -10.30
CA ALA A 8 21.12 10.94 -10.13
C ALA A 8 21.87 10.65 -11.46
N LYS A 9 21.14 10.54 -12.56
CA LYS A 9 21.73 10.35 -13.89
C LYS A 9 22.60 11.55 -14.31
N ALA A 10 22.12 12.78 -14.11
CA ALA A 10 22.88 13.99 -14.43
C ALA A 10 24.18 14.06 -13.62
N LEU A 11 24.10 13.79 -12.31
CA LEU A 11 25.25 13.80 -11.42
C LEU A 11 26.30 12.74 -11.82
N ALA A 12 25.84 11.52 -12.10
CA ALA A 12 26.73 10.44 -12.54
C ALA A 12 27.39 10.74 -13.88
N THR A 13 26.64 11.29 -14.84
CA THR A 13 27.18 11.72 -16.13
C THR A 13 28.25 12.81 -15.95
N ALA A 14 27.99 13.84 -15.13
CA ALA A 14 28.95 14.89 -14.84
C ALA A 14 30.20 14.37 -14.13
N ALA A 15 30.08 13.37 -13.29
CA ALA A 15 31.19 12.76 -12.56
C ALA A 15 31.90 11.63 -13.33
N GLY A 16 31.44 11.27 -14.54
CA GLY A 16 31.96 10.13 -15.31
C GLY A 16 31.82 8.77 -14.59
N LYS A 17 30.75 8.60 -13.78
CA LYS A 17 30.51 7.40 -13.00
C LYS A 17 29.33 6.59 -13.56
N PRO A 18 29.37 5.25 -13.49
CA PRO A 18 28.23 4.39 -13.84
C PRO A 18 27.07 4.60 -12.86
N VAL A 19 25.84 4.38 -13.35
CA VAL A 19 24.61 4.37 -12.55
C VAL A 19 23.94 3.01 -12.67
N ILE A 20 23.57 2.45 -11.53
CA ILE A 20 22.77 1.21 -11.44
C ILE A 20 21.34 1.60 -11.04
N GLY A 21 20.38 1.19 -11.87
CA GLY A 21 18.95 1.33 -11.55
C GLY A 21 18.50 0.22 -10.61
N VAL A 22 17.86 0.61 -9.50
CA VAL A 22 17.23 -0.32 -8.55
C VAL A 22 15.71 -0.11 -8.61
N HIS A 23 14.96 -1.20 -8.72
CA HIS A 23 13.51 -1.11 -8.75
C HIS A 23 12.95 -0.71 -7.38
N HIS A 24 12.16 0.37 -7.33
CA HIS A 24 11.68 0.95 -6.07
C HIS A 24 10.87 -0.05 -5.21
N MET A 25 10.01 -0.86 -5.82
CA MET A 25 9.22 -1.85 -5.08
C MET A 25 10.08 -2.98 -4.53
N GLU A 26 11.13 -3.37 -5.24
CA GLU A 26 12.11 -4.33 -4.77
C GLU A 26 12.87 -3.77 -3.56
N GLY A 27 13.20 -2.49 -3.57
CA GLY A 27 13.77 -1.79 -2.39
C GLY A 27 12.88 -1.90 -1.15
N HIS A 28 11.56 -1.85 -1.29
CA HIS A 28 10.63 -2.09 -0.18
C HIS A 28 10.67 -3.54 0.33
N LEU A 29 10.81 -4.53 -0.55
CA LEU A 29 10.95 -5.94 -0.15
C LEU A 29 12.26 -6.16 0.60
N PHE A 30 13.35 -5.59 0.11
CA PHE A 30 14.66 -5.69 0.77
C PHE A 30 14.74 -4.96 2.12
N ALA A 31 13.88 -3.97 2.36
CA ALA A 31 13.81 -3.32 3.68
C ALA A 31 13.46 -4.32 4.79
N THR A 32 12.65 -5.35 4.50
CA THR A 32 12.34 -6.42 5.46
C THR A 32 13.59 -7.19 5.86
N VAL A 33 14.52 -7.45 4.92
CA VAL A 33 15.75 -8.19 5.18
C VAL A 33 16.73 -7.41 6.08
N LEU A 34 16.64 -6.06 6.07
CA LEU A 34 17.46 -5.24 6.97
C LEU A 34 17.08 -5.42 8.44
N GLU A 35 15.79 -5.67 8.72
CA GLU A 35 15.30 -5.92 10.08
C GLU A 35 15.26 -7.41 10.41
N HIS A 36 15.03 -8.26 9.41
CA HIS A 36 14.89 -9.71 9.51
C HIS A 36 15.83 -10.41 8.52
N PRO A 37 17.12 -10.55 8.84
CA PRO A 37 18.11 -11.14 7.93
C PRO A 37 17.84 -12.60 7.54
N ASP A 38 17.00 -13.29 8.31
CA ASP A 38 16.51 -14.64 8.08
C ASP A 38 15.35 -14.73 7.09
N ALA A 39 14.75 -13.58 6.71
CA ALA A 39 13.69 -13.52 5.71
C ALA A 39 14.24 -13.83 4.31
N THR A 40 14.24 -15.10 3.95
CA THR A 40 14.73 -15.59 2.64
C THR A 40 13.58 -16.18 1.82
N PRO A 41 13.57 -15.97 0.48
CA PRO A 41 12.60 -16.64 -0.37
C PRO A 41 12.65 -18.18 -0.27
N PRO A 42 11.52 -18.89 -0.53
CA PRO A 42 10.25 -18.31 -0.99
C PRO A 42 9.36 -17.78 0.15
N PHE A 43 8.65 -16.69 -0.10
CA PHE A 43 7.63 -16.16 0.81
C PHE A 43 6.59 -15.32 0.05
N THR A 44 5.43 -15.08 0.67
CA THR A 44 4.44 -14.12 0.17
C THR A 44 4.63 -12.77 0.84
N ALA A 45 4.72 -11.70 0.06
CA ALA A 45 4.87 -10.34 0.55
C ALA A 45 3.62 -9.50 0.31
N LEU A 46 3.14 -8.80 1.34
CA LEU A 46 2.16 -7.75 1.23
C LEU A 46 2.85 -6.39 1.33
N LEU A 47 2.97 -5.70 0.19
CA LEU A 47 3.54 -4.37 0.12
C LEU A 47 2.42 -3.33 0.24
N VAL A 48 2.47 -2.51 1.29
CA VAL A 48 1.47 -1.47 1.58
C VAL A 48 2.16 -0.14 1.76
N SER A 49 1.75 0.85 0.98
CA SER A 49 2.30 2.21 1.06
C SER A 49 1.22 3.26 0.71
N GLY A 50 1.61 4.53 0.71
CA GLY A 50 0.74 5.63 0.25
C GLY A 50 0.42 5.59 -1.23
N GLY A 51 1.20 4.89 -2.06
CA GLY A 51 1.01 4.84 -3.51
C GLY A 51 0.75 3.45 -4.07
N HIS A 52 1.00 2.40 -3.30
CA HIS A 52 0.91 1.02 -3.79
C HIS A 52 0.31 0.09 -2.73
N THR A 53 -0.47 -0.87 -3.20
CA THR A 53 -0.89 -2.04 -2.42
C THR A 53 -0.81 -3.25 -3.34
N LEU A 54 0.17 -4.12 -3.07
CA LEU A 54 0.51 -5.28 -3.91
C LEU A 54 0.64 -6.52 -3.04
N LEU A 55 0.12 -7.63 -3.51
CA LEU A 55 0.40 -8.96 -2.97
C LEU A 55 1.30 -9.69 -3.97
N LEU A 56 2.45 -10.11 -3.51
CA LEU A 56 3.51 -10.70 -4.33
C LEU A 56 3.87 -12.08 -3.82
N ASP A 57 4.08 -13.00 -4.71
CA ASP A 57 4.79 -14.24 -4.47
C ASP A 57 6.27 -14.03 -4.82
N VAL A 58 7.14 -14.17 -3.84
CA VAL A 58 8.58 -14.00 -3.97
C VAL A 58 9.20 -15.39 -4.02
N GLU A 59 9.42 -15.90 -5.21
CA GLU A 59 9.98 -17.24 -5.44
C GLU A 59 11.49 -17.25 -5.18
N ALA A 60 12.17 -16.19 -5.62
CA ALA A 60 13.58 -15.92 -5.38
C ALA A 60 13.79 -14.40 -5.47
N TRP A 61 14.91 -13.90 -5.00
CA TRP A 61 15.30 -12.52 -5.23
C TRP A 61 15.44 -12.25 -6.72
N GLY A 62 14.71 -11.23 -7.22
CA GLY A 62 14.62 -10.92 -8.65
C GLY A 62 13.53 -11.71 -9.40
N SER A 63 12.86 -12.68 -8.76
CA SER A 63 11.74 -13.45 -9.34
C SER A 63 10.47 -13.23 -8.54
N TYR A 64 9.61 -12.35 -9.05
CA TYR A 64 8.38 -11.92 -8.38
C TYR A 64 7.17 -12.18 -9.25
N ARG A 65 6.15 -12.82 -8.67
CA ARG A 65 4.86 -13.00 -9.31
C ARG A 65 3.80 -12.15 -8.60
N LEU A 66 3.16 -11.25 -9.35
CA LEU A 66 2.05 -10.48 -8.83
C LEU A 66 0.83 -11.39 -8.64
N LEU A 67 0.36 -11.53 -7.40
CA LEU A 67 -0.85 -12.27 -7.06
C LEU A 67 -2.09 -11.36 -7.09
N GLY A 68 -1.97 -10.15 -6.55
CA GLY A 68 -3.06 -9.19 -6.49
C GLY A 68 -2.58 -7.77 -6.22
N ARG A 69 -3.46 -6.82 -6.45
CA ARG A 69 -3.18 -5.39 -6.25
C ARG A 69 -4.46 -4.63 -5.92
N THR A 70 -4.30 -3.38 -5.49
CA THR A 70 -5.47 -2.50 -5.43
C THR A 70 -5.95 -2.14 -6.83
N ARG A 71 -7.28 -2.08 -6.99
CA ARG A 71 -7.95 -1.67 -8.22
C ARG A 71 -8.17 -0.16 -8.31
N ASP A 72 -7.96 0.53 -7.19
CA ASP A 72 -8.22 1.98 -7.06
C ASP A 72 -7.22 2.62 -6.09
N ASP A 73 -7.68 3.24 -5.02
CA ASP A 73 -6.80 3.87 -4.01
C ASP A 73 -5.86 2.83 -3.37
N ALA A 74 -4.62 3.20 -3.12
CA ALA A 74 -3.75 2.41 -2.24
C ALA A 74 -4.25 2.47 -0.79
N ALA A 75 -3.91 1.47 0.03
CA ALA A 75 -4.36 1.43 1.42
C ALA A 75 -3.91 2.67 2.21
N GLY A 76 -2.64 3.09 2.09
CA GLY A 76 -2.13 4.30 2.74
C GLY A 76 -2.83 5.57 2.24
N GLU A 77 -3.11 5.65 0.94
CA GLU A 77 -3.89 6.74 0.36
C GLU A 77 -5.32 6.79 0.92
N ALA A 78 -5.96 5.63 1.12
CA ALA A 78 -7.28 5.55 1.73
C ALA A 78 -7.26 6.05 3.18
N PHE A 79 -6.21 5.70 3.96
CA PHE A 79 -6.01 6.25 5.31
C PHE A 79 -5.85 7.77 5.29
N ASP A 80 -5.03 8.32 4.42
CA ASP A 80 -4.80 9.76 4.31
C ASP A 80 -6.08 10.50 3.93
N LYS A 81 -6.85 9.95 2.98
CA LYS A 81 -8.13 10.52 2.56
C LYS A 81 -9.19 10.46 3.66
N ALA A 82 -9.27 9.35 4.41
CA ALA A 82 -10.17 9.23 5.56
C ALA A 82 -9.79 10.21 6.67
N ALA A 83 -8.50 10.31 6.99
CA ALA A 83 -8.00 11.27 7.98
C ALA A 83 -8.34 12.72 7.60
N LYS A 84 -8.18 13.07 6.32
CA LYS A 84 -8.56 14.41 5.80
C LYS A 84 -10.04 14.69 5.98
N LEU A 85 -10.93 13.70 5.77
CA LEU A 85 -12.37 13.85 6.00
C LEU A 85 -12.70 14.14 7.46
N LEU A 86 -11.87 13.66 8.40
CA LEU A 86 -11.99 13.90 9.83
C LEU A 86 -11.23 15.14 10.32
N GLY A 87 -10.66 15.95 9.42
CA GLY A 87 -9.89 17.14 9.77
C GLY A 87 -8.53 16.86 10.40
N LEU A 88 -7.99 15.63 10.26
CA LEU A 88 -6.71 15.25 10.83
C LEU A 88 -5.53 15.72 9.96
N PRO A 89 -4.34 15.95 10.56
CA PRO A 89 -3.15 16.37 9.82
C PRO A 89 -2.64 15.30 8.84
N TYR A 90 -1.84 15.73 7.86
CA TYR A 90 -1.11 14.86 6.94
C TYR A 90 0.33 14.59 7.45
N PRO A 91 0.89 13.37 7.31
CA PRO A 91 0.25 12.14 6.83
C PRO A 91 -0.74 11.58 7.83
N GLY A 92 -1.93 11.18 7.32
CA GLY A 92 -3.11 10.94 8.14
C GLY A 92 -3.14 9.61 8.89
N GLY A 93 -2.46 8.58 8.39
CA GLY A 93 -2.56 7.22 8.92
C GLY A 93 -2.28 7.13 10.42
N ARG A 94 -1.16 7.68 10.89
CA ARG A 94 -0.78 7.68 12.31
C ARG A 94 -1.77 8.42 13.22
N HIS A 95 -2.35 9.51 12.72
CA HIS A 95 -3.33 10.31 13.47
C HIS A 95 -4.67 9.59 13.55
N LEU A 96 -5.08 8.95 12.45
CA LEU A 96 -6.29 8.13 12.42
C LEU A 96 -6.16 6.91 13.34
N GLU A 97 -5.02 6.23 13.36
CA GLU A 97 -4.75 5.13 14.28
C GLU A 97 -4.81 5.57 15.73
N ALA A 98 -4.18 6.70 16.07
CA ALA A 98 -4.21 7.23 17.43
C ALA A 98 -5.64 7.55 17.89
N LEU A 99 -6.44 8.17 17.02
CA LEU A 99 -7.85 8.47 17.30
C LEU A 99 -8.67 7.20 17.48
N ALA A 100 -8.44 6.18 16.63
CA ALA A 100 -9.17 4.92 16.64
C ALA A 100 -8.98 4.12 17.94
N ARG A 101 -7.86 4.30 18.66
CA ARG A 101 -7.60 3.59 19.93
C ARG A 101 -8.65 3.89 21.02
N SER A 102 -9.28 5.06 20.98
CA SER A 102 -10.38 5.45 21.88
C SER A 102 -11.78 5.19 21.32
N GLY A 103 -11.87 4.70 20.08
CA GLY A 103 -13.12 4.45 19.39
C GLY A 103 -13.74 3.09 19.70
N ASP A 104 -15.03 2.96 19.42
CA ASP A 104 -15.72 1.65 19.43
C ASP A 104 -15.65 0.99 18.04
N PRO A 105 -14.88 -0.11 17.87
CA PRO A 105 -14.72 -0.77 16.58
C PRO A 105 -15.99 -1.43 16.05
N LYS A 106 -17.07 -1.52 16.86
CA LYS A 106 -18.35 -2.12 16.48
C LYS A 106 -19.41 -1.09 16.09
N ARG A 107 -19.15 0.19 16.30
CA ARG A 107 -20.13 1.27 16.08
C ARG A 107 -20.53 1.42 14.62
N HIS A 108 -19.57 1.29 13.69
CA HIS A 108 -19.82 1.39 12.26
C HIS A 108 -19.39 0.12 11.54
N ARG A 109 -20.28 -0.43 10.72
CA ARG A 109 -19.97 -1.55 9.84
C ARG A 109 -19.82 -1.04 8.43
N PHE A 110 -18.59 -0.99 7.95
CA PHE A 110 -18.30 -0.63 6.57
C PHE A 110 -18.32 -1.88 5.67
N THR A 111 -18.69 -1.67 4.41
CA THR A 111 -18.59 -2.71 3.38
C THR A 111 -17.13 -3.09 3.16
N LYS A 112 -16.92 -4.35 2.81
CA LYS A 112 -15.60 -4.89 2.42
C LYS A 112 -15.61 -5.08 0.90
N PRO A 113 -15.19 -4.07 0.10
CA PRO A 113 -15.22 -4.17 -1.36
C PRO A 113 -14.39 -5.38 -1.84
N MET A 114 -14.84 -6.02 -2.92
CA MET A 114 -14.21 -7.18 -3.56
C MET A 114 -14.11 -8.47 -2.73
N LEU A 115 -14.55 -8.50 -1.48
CA LEU A 115 -14.67 -9.73 -0.72
C LEU A 115 -16.01 -10.40 -1.05
N ASN A 116 -16.06 -11.14 -2.14
CA ASN A 116 -17.25 -11.85 -2.59
C ASN A 116 -17.18 -13.33 -2.16
N ALA A 117 -18.24 -13.83 -1.55
CA ALA A 117 -18.32 -15.21 -1.07
C ALA A 117 -18.23 -16.28 -2.18
N GLY A 118 -18.37 -15.88 -3.45
CA GLY A 118 -18.31 -16.78 -4.61
C GLY A 118 -16.93 -16.86 -5.30
N GLN A 119 -15.97 -16.02 -4.91
CA GLN A 119 -14.63 -16.05 -5.50
C GLN A 119 -13.85 -17.28 -5.03
N LYS A 120 -13.05 -17.85 -5.94
CA LYS A 120 -12.21 -19.02 -5.66
C LYS A 120 -10.75 -18.69 -5.95
N PRO A 121 -9.80 -19.34 -5.25
CA PRO A 121 -8.40 -19.29 -5.64
C PRO A 121 -8.25 -19.72 -7.11
N GLY A 122 -7.61 -18.86 -7.92
CA GLY A 122 -7.47 -19.07 -9.36
C GLY A 122 -8.32 -18.13 -10.23
N ASP A 123 -9.34 -17.48 -9.66
CA ASP A 123 -10.02 -16.39 -10.35
C ASP A 123 -9.05 -15.20 -10.53
N ALA A 124 -9.16 -14.51 -11.66
CA ALA A 124 -8.17 -13.50 -12.08
C ALA A 124 -8.02 -12.32 -11.10
N ASP A 125 -9.02 -12.07 -10.27
CA ASP A 125 -9.07 -10.96 -9.32
C ASP A 125 -9.24 -11.41 -7.86
N TYR A 126 -9.02 -12.71 -7.58
CA TYR A 126 -9.21 -13.29 -6.25
C TYR A 126 -8.44 -12.58 -5.14
N TYR A 127 -7.23 -12.15 -5.44
CA TYR A 127 -6.34 -11.45 -4.50
C TYR A 127 -6.36 -9.93 -4.64
N ASP A 128 -7.18 -9.39 -5.52
CA ASP A 128 -7.28 -7.95 -5.68
C ASP A 128 -8.12 -7.33 -4.56
N VAL A 129 -7.81 -6.08 -4.24
CA VAL A 129 -8.50 -5.30 -3.20
C VAL A 129 -8.97 -3.96 -3.76
N SER A 130 -9.92 -3.33 -3.06
CA SER A 130 -10.42 -1.98 -3.38
C SER A 130 -10.66 -1.21 -2.10
N PHE A 131 -10.31 0.07 -2.09
CA PHE A 131 -10.47 0.97 -0.95
C PHE A 131 -11.35 2.19 -1.24
N SER A 132 -11.65 2.50 -2.52
CA SER A 132 -12.45 3.68 -2.87
C SER A 132 -13.89 3.60 -2.34
N GLY A 133 -14.48 2.41 -2.32
CA GLY A 133 -15.80 2.18 -1.73
C GLY A 133 -15.82 2.42 -0.22
N LEU A 134 -14.76 2.00 0.48
CA LEU A 134 -14.60 2.25 1.92
C LEU A 134 -14.48 3.75 2.21
N LYS A 135 -13.68 4.48 1.44
CA LYS A 135 -13.57 5.95 1.54
C LYS A 135 -14.93 6.64 1.40
N THR A 136 -15.75 6.19 0.45
CA THR A 136 -17.09 6.73 0.25
C THR A 136 -18.01 6.44 1.43
N ALA A 137 -17.92 5.23 2.00
CA ALA A 137 -18.69 4.85 3.18
C ALA A 137 -18.29 5.68 4.42
N VAL A 138 -16.99 5.89 4.64
CA VAL A 138 -16.49 6.78 5.70
C VAL A 138 -17.01 8.21 5.52
N ARG A 139 -16.94 8.75 4.30
CA ARG A 139 -17.47 10.10 4.02
C ARG A 139 -18.95 10.25 4.40
N ARG A 140 -19.77 9.24 4.05
CA ARG A 140 -21.20 9.24 4.42
C ARG A 140 -21.37 9.20 5.94
N ALA A 141 -20.67 8.29 6.62
CA ALA A 141 -20.75 8.19 8.07
C ALA A 141 -20.36 9.49 8.80
N VAL A 142 -19.37 10.20 8.29
CA VAL A 142 -18.98 11.52 8.83
C VAL A 142 -20.05 12.57 8.58
N GLN A 143 -20.65 12.59 7.39
CA GLN A 143 -21.75 13.55 7.05
C GLN A 143 -23.02 13.28 7.87
N ASP A 144 -23.31 12.01 8.16
CA ASP A 144 -24.51 11.62 8.93
C ASP A 144 -24.34 11.89 10.44
N ALA A 145 -23.09 12.04 10.90
CA ALA A 145 -22.79 12.26 12.32
C ALA A 145 -22.68 13.73 12.72
N GLY A 146 -22.62 14.64 11.77
CA GLY A 146 -22.41 16.02 12.12
C GLY A 146 -22.86 17.11 11.46
#